data_8f8be310751992738c4f8a5579d19ee3
#
_entry.id   8f8be310751992738c4f8a5579d19ee3
#
_cell.length_a   1.000
_cell.length_b   1.000
_cell.length_c   1.000
_cell.angle_alpha   90.00
_cell.angle_beta   90.00
_cell.angle_gamma   90.00
#
_symmetry.space_group_name_H-M   'P 1'
#
loop_
_entity.id
_entity.type
_entity.pdbx_description
1 polymer ?
#
loop_
_entity_poly.entity_id
_entity_poly.type
_entity_poly.pdbx_seq_one_letter_code
_entity_poly.pdbx_strand_id
1 'polypeptide(L)'
;PAADKPTAPVLELYAGRPDVNQRFEVSNMLPGNTETRYFCVRAYHEEDITLFFRAEVTEQTKNLGDVLHIKVTHLDTGKVLCDAAFNEIDGEEFSELLKADAREETTAYYQIDVSLDTSVGNEYQAALLKADFEWCVKDEGGLVEPPQTGDTTNFVLWTVLAVSSLLLMIFLWKRRKEEEKHA
;
A
#
# COMPACT_ATOMS: atom_id res chain seq x y z
N PRO A 1 -8.75 -22.51 8.07
CA PRO A 1 -7.56 -21.79 8.49
C PRO A 1 -7.18 -20.85 7.34
N ALA A 2 -7.21 -19.53 7.60
CA ALA A 2 -6.68 -18.58 6.64
C ALA A 2 -5.20 -18.92 6.43
N ALA A 3 -4.80 -19.19 5.19
CA ALA A 3 -3.39 -19.39 4.89
C ALA A 3 -2.64 -18.14 5.34
N ASP A 4 -1.51 -18.33 6.03
CA ASP A 4 -0.64 -17.23 6.43
C ASP A 4 -0.23 -16.47 5.16
N LYS A 5 -0.71 -15.24 5.02
CA LYS A 5 -0.37 -14.40 3.88
C LYS A 5 1.08 -13.95 4.00
N PRO A 6 1.83 -13.92 2.91
CA PRO A 6 3.21 -13.45 2.95
C PRO A 6 3.28 -11.99 3.37
N THR A 7 4.36 -11.59 4.01
CA THR A 7 4.61 -10.19 4.37
C THR A 7 4.71 -9.36 3.09
N ALA A 8 3.91 -8.31 3.01
CA ALA A 8 3.84 -7.41 1.87
C ALA A 8 3.83 -5.95 2.31
N PRO A 9 4.42 -5.02 1.55
CA PRO A 9 4.21 -3.59 1.77
C PRO A 9 2.73 -3.26 1.61
N VAL A 10 2.20 -2.42 2.51
CA VAL A 10 0.83 -1.93 2.45
C VAL A 10 0.80 -0.63 1.66
N LEU A 11 0.01 -0.64 0.59
CA LEU A 11 -0.20 0.49 -0.31
C LEU A 11 -1.60 1.04 -0.05
N GLU A 12 -1.69 2.28 0.45
CA GLU A 12 -2.96 2.85 0.89
C GLU A 12 -3.52 3.81 -0.16
N LEU A 13 -4.80 3.61 -0.49
CA LEU A 13 -5.63 4.46 -1.36
C LEU A 13 -6.76 5.06 -0.53
N TYR A 14 -6.94 6.37 -0.62
CA TYR A 14 -7.96 7.12 0.12
C TYR A 14 -8.28 8.45 -0.56
N ALA A 15 -9.27 9.19 -0.07
CA ALA A 15 -9.60 10.52 -0.56
C ALA A 15 -8.36 11.43 -0.53
N GLY A 16 -7.99 12.01 -1.69
CA GLY A 16 -6.76 12.80 -1.86
C GLY A 16 -5.50 11.99 -2.17
N ARG A 17 -5.57 10.65 -2.14
CA ARG A 17 -4.50 9.74 -2.59
C ARG A 17 -5.10 8.56 -3.37
N PRO A 18 -5.61 8.80 -4.58
CA PRO A 18 -6.30 7.78 -5.37
C PRO A 18 -5.36 6.83 -6.10
N ASP A 19 -4.05 7.07 -6.08
CA ASP A 19 -3.03 6.29 -6.76
C ASP A 19 -1.82 6.01 -5.87
N VAL A 20 -1.12 4.93 -6.18
CA VAL A 20 0.14 4.56 -5.55
C VAL A 20 1.01 3.79 -6.53
N ASN A 21 2.28 4.17 -6.59
CA ASN A 21 3.29 3.56 -7.44
C ASN A 21 4.32 2.76 -6.65
N GLN A 22 4.75 1.62 -7.22
CA GLN A 22 5.84 0.82 -6.71
C GLN A 22 6.84 0.53 -7.82
N ARG A 23 8.09 0.90 -7.60
CA ARG A 23 9.18 0.59 -8.55
C ARG A 23 9.52 -0.90 -8.49
N PHE A 24 9.65 -1.49 -9.65
CA PHE A 24 10.11 -2.84 -9.88
C PHE A 24 11.38 -2.84 -10.73
N GLU A 25 12.34 -3.67 -10.38
CA GLU A 25 13.57 -3.83 -11.13
C GLU A 25 13.99 -5.30 -11.12
N VAL A 26 14.35 -5.82 -12.27
CA VAL A 26 15.02 -7.11 -12.41
C VAL A 26 16.23 -6.98 -13.30
N SER A 27 17.29 -7.69 -12.93
CA SER A 27 18.52 -7.77 -13.70
C SER A 27 19.14 -9.16 -13.55
N ASN A 28 19.97 -9.53 -14.50
CA ASN A 28 20.73 -10.79 -14.46
C ASN A 28 19.85 -12.03 -14.27
N MET A 29 18.61 -12.03 -14.76
CA MET A 29 17.76 -13.22 -14.75
C MET A 29 18.33 -14.30 -15.70
N LEU A 30 18.32 -15.51 -15.22
CA LEU A 30 18.65 -16.70 -16.02
C LEU A 30 17.37 -17.36 -16.51
N PRO A 31 17.40 -18.05 -17.67
CA PRO A 31 16.28 -18.86 -18.13
C PRO A 31 15.77 -19.78 -17.03
N GLY A 32 14.45 -19.77 -16.78
CA GLY A 32 13.81 -20.52 -15.70
C GLY A 32 13.78 -19.81 -14.35
N ASN A 33 14.39 -18.64 -14.18
CA ASN A 33 14.24 -17.86 -12.96
C ASN A 33 12.85 -17.24 -12.86
N THR A 34 12.36 -17.14 -11.62
CA THR A 34 11.14 -16.41 -11.27
C THR A 34 11.43 -15.51 -10.07
N GLU A 35 11.05 -14.25 -10.21
CA GLU A 35 11.01 -13.27 -9.12
C GLU A 35 9.55 -13.07 -8.69
N THR A 36 9.27 -13.24 -7.41
CA THR A 36 7.93 -13.06 -6.86
C THR A 36 7.93 -11.86 -5.92
N ARG A 37 6.94 -10.98 -6.09
CA ARG A 37 6.67 -9.85 -5.21
C ARG A 37 5.23 -9.92 -4.70
N TYR A 38 5.04 -9.45 -3.47
CA TYR A 38 3.73 -9.38 -2.84
C TYR A 38 3.40 -7.95 -2.49
N PHE A 39 2.16 -7.55 -2.72
CA PHE A 39 1.63 -6.23 -2.38
C PHE A 39 0.28 -6.37 -1.69
N CYS A 40 0.05 -5.52 -0.69
CA CYS A 40 -1.21 -5.42 0.01
C CYS A 40 -1.80 -4.04 -0.30
N VAL A 41 -2.82 -3.98 -1.15
CA VAL A 41 -3.53 -2.74 -1.44
C VAL A 41 -4.66 -2.60 -0.43
N ARG A 42 -4.66 -1.49 0.30
CA ARG A 42 -5.71 -1.11 1.24
C ARG A 42 -6.40 0.14 0.73
N ALA A 43 -7.69 0.03 0.45
CA ALA A 43 -8.51 1.13 -0.02
C ALA A 43 -9.56 1.49 1.03
N TYR A 44 -9.68 2.79 1.34
CA TYR A 44 -10.71 3.34 2.22
C TYR A 44 -11.84 3.90 1.36
N HIS A 45 -13.02 3.27 1.42
CA HIS A 45 -14.15 3.63 0.56
C HIS A 45 -15.49 3.23 1.17
N GLU A 46 -16.53 4.07 0.94
CA GLU A 46 -17.89 3.84 1.39
C GLU A 46 -18.76 3.14 0.32
N GLU A 47 -18.40 3.30 -0.95
CA GLU A 47 -19.10 2.71 -2.09
C GLU A 47 -18.22 1.69 -2.81
N ASP A 48 -18.83 0.87 -3.68
CA ASP A 48 -18.08 -0.04 -4.55
C ASP A 48 -17.13 0.77 -5.45
N ILE A 49 -15.86 0.43 -5.48
CA ILE A 49 -14.86 1.10 -6.29
C ILE A 49 -14.23 0.14 -7.30
N THR A 50 -13.79 0.68 -8.44
CA THR A 50 -12.99 -0.07 -9.40
C THR A 50 -11.52 0.24 -9.19
N LEU A 51 -10.76 -0.78 -8.78
CA LEU A 51 -9.30 -0.71 -8.66
C LEU A 51 -8.68 -1.07 -10.01
N PHE A 52 -7.76 -0.25 -10.47
CA PHE A 52 -6.96 -0.48 -11.67
C PHE A 52 -5.53 -0.81 -11.30
N PHE A 53 -4.97 -1.79 -11.97
CA PHE A 53 -3.54 -2.09 -11.98
C PHE A 53 -2.97 -1.78 -13.35
N ARG A 54 -1.80 -1.14 -13.39
CA ARG A 54 -1.02 -0.88 -14.59
C ARG A 54 0.45 -1.16 -14.33
N ALA A 55 1.13 -1.77 -15.28
CA ALA A 55 2.58 -1.86 -15.30
C ALA A 55 3.10 -1.02 -16.47
N GLU A 56 4.07 -0.15 -16.21
CA GLU A 56 4.70 0.70 -17.22
C GLU A 56 6.20 0.45 -17.22
N VAL A 57 6.75 0.04 -18.35
CA VAL A 57 8.18 -0.20 -18.52
C VAL A 57 8.89 1.15 -18.67
N THR A 58 9.73 1.48 -17.70
CA THR A 58 10.45 2.75 -17.66
C THR A 58 11.85 2.67 -18.28
N GLU A 59 12.46 1.49 -18.23
CA GLU A 59 13.78 1.24 -18.78
C GLU A 59 13.94 -0.24 -19.10
N GLN A 60 14.50 -0.58 -20.26
CA GLN A 60 14.87 -1.96 -20.55
C GLN A 60 16.08 -2.01 -21.48
N THR A 61 16.83 -3.12 -21.40
CA THR A 61 17.93 -3.43 -22.31
C THR A 61 17.61 -4.72 -23.06
N LYS A 62 18.12 -4.84 -24.29
CA LYS A 62 17.98 -6.01 -25.16
C LYS A 62 16.52 -6.44 -25.42
N ASN A 63 15.54 -5.53 -25.28
CA ASN A 63 14.11 -5.81 -25.37
C ASN A 63 13.69 -6.97 -24.44
N LEU A 64 14.18 -6.95 -23.20
CA LEU A 64 13.90 -7.99 -22.21
C LEU A 64 12.39 -8.19 -21.98
N GLY A 65 11.60 -7.11 -22.10
CA GLY A 65 10.14 -7.16 -21.96
C GLY A 65 9.40 -8.03 -22.98
N ASP A 66 10.03 -8.42 -24.09
CA ASP A 66 9.41 -9.33 -25.08
C ASP A 66 9.39 -10.80 -24.59
N VAL A 67 10.33 -11.15 -23.72
CA VAL A 67 10.55 -12.55 -23.25
C VAL A 67 10.35 -12.70 -21.75
N LEU A 68 10.30 -11.60 -21.01
CA LEU A 68 10.04 -11.59 -19.59
C LEU A 68 8.52 -11.57 -19.35
N HIS A 69 8.03 -12.62 -18.72
CA HIS A 69 6.61 -12.84 -18.47
C HIS A 69 6.21 -12.28 -17.12
N ILE A 70 5.09 -11.60 -17.05
CA ILE A 70 4.49 -11.10 -15.80
C ILE A 70 3.11 -11.71 -15.59
N LYS A 71 2.85 -12.17 -14.38
CA LYS A 71 1.55 -12.65 -13.93
C LYS A 71 1.17 -11.97 -12.64
N VAL A 72 -0.01 -11.34 -12.62
CA VAL A 72 -0.56 -10.69 -11.44
C VAL A 72 -1.80 -11.43 -10.97
N THR A 73 -1.76 -11.92 -9.75
CA THR A 73 -2.83 -12.72 -9.14
C THR A 73 -3.33 -12.05 -7.85
N HIS A 74 -4.63 -11.85 -7.74
CA HIS A 74 -5.29 -11.48 -6.49
C HIS A 74 -5.41 -12.74 -5.60
N LEU A 75 -4.65 -12.81 -4.52
CA LEU A 75 -4.53 -14.03 -3.70
C LEU A 75 -5.81 -14.44 -2.99
N ASP A 76 -6.65 -13.47 -2.58
CA ASP A 76 -7.89 -13.76 -1.85
C ASP A 76 -8.96 -14.41 -2.74
N THR A 77 -8.99 -14.06 -4.01
CA THR A 77 -10.00 -14.54 -4.99
C THR A 77 -9.44 -15.56 -5.97
N GLY A 78 -8.11 -15.64 -6.11
CA GLY A 78 -7.43 -16.41 -7.15
C GLY A 78 -7.59 -15.82 -8.56
N LYS A 79 -8.17 -14.61 -8.68
CA LYS A 79 -8.32 -13.94 -9.97
C LYS A 79 -6.97 -13.53 -10.54
N VAL A 80 -6.70 -13.91 -11.78
CA VAL A 80 -5.54 -13.42 -12.54
C VAL A 80 -5.95 -12.15 -13.26
N LEU A 81 -5.24 -11.04 -12.98
CA LEU A 81 -5.46 -9.74 -13.62
C LEU A 81 -4.77 -9.68 -14.98
N CYS A 82 -3.53 -10.11 -15.06
CA CYS A 82 -2.79 -10.25 -16.32
C CYS A 82 -1.84 -11.44 -16.26
N ASP A 83 -1.49 -11.97 -17.42
CA ASP A 83 -0.61 -13.13 -17.60
C ASP A 83 -0.05 -13.08 -19.03
N ALA A 84 1.04 -12.31 -19.27
CA ALA A 84 1.60 -12.05 -20.59
C ALA A 84 3.04 -11.53 -20.52
N ALA A 85 3.67 -11.26 -21.66
CA ALA A 85 4.97 -10.57 -21.70
C ALA A 85 4.84 -9.11 -21.28
N PHE A 86 5.89 -8.53 -20.67
CA PHE A 86 5.86 -7.13 -20.21
C PHE A 86 5.53 -6.15 -21.33
N ASN A 87 6.12 -6.32 -22.52
CA ASN A 87 5.86 -5.41 -23.64
C ASN A 87 4.43 -5.53 -24.20
N GLU A 88 3.74 -6.65 -23.96
CA GLU A 88 2.33 -6.82 -24.36
C GLU A 88 1.37 -6.07 -23.43
N ILE A 89 1.76 -5.88 -22.16
CA ILE A 89 0.93 -5.24 -21.15
C ILE A 89 1.42 -3.83 -20.77
N ASP A 90 2.50 -3.36 -21.43
CA ASP A 90 3.09 -2.06 -21.13
C ASP A 90 2.07 -0.92 -21.31
N GLY A 91 1.75 -0.24 -20.21
CA GLY A 91 0.75 0.82 -20.16
C GLY A 91 -0.72 0.34 -20.22
N GLU A 92 -0.99 -0.97 -20.37
CA GLU A 92 -2.34 -1.49 -20.33
C GLU A 92 -2.91 -1.50 -18.90
N GLU A 93 -4.24 -1.30 -18.80
CA GLU A 93 -4.94 -1.24 -17.52
C GLU A 93 -5.78 -2.51 -17.29
N PHE A 94 -5.60 -3.09 -16.10
CA PHE A 94 -6.37 -4.24 -15.64
C PHE A 94 -7.18 -3.84 -14.43
N SER A 95 -8.47 -4.22 -14.40
CA SER A 95 -9.35 -3.73 -13.36
C SER A 95 -10.05 -4.85 -12.59
N GLU A 96 -10.42 -4.53 -11.36
CA GLU A 96 -11.33 -5.33 -10.56
C GLU A 96 -12.22 -4.47 -9.66
N LEU A 97 -13.40 -5.00 -9.35
CA LEU A 97 -14.33 -4.35 -8.45
C LEU A 97 -13.99 -4.73 -7.00
N LEU A 98 -13.77 -3.72 -6.16
CA LEU A 98 -13.72 -3.86 -4.71
C LEU A 98 -15.07 -3.42 -4.14
N LYS A 99 -15.75 -4.35 -3.50
CA LYS A 99 -17.05 -4.08 -2.90
C LYS A 99 -16.90 -3.36 -1.57
N ALA A 100 -17.79 -2.41 -1.33
CA ALA A 100 -17.87 -1.73 -0.06
C ALA A 100 -18.09 -2.71 1.10
N ASP A 101 -17.41 -2.45 2.21
CA ASP A 101 -17.55 -3.16 3.49
C ASP A 101 -18.05 -2.18 4.55
N ALA A 102 -18.75 -2.68 5.56
CA ALA A 102 -19.21 -1.90 6.70
C ALA A 102 -18.08 -1.22 7.51
N ARG A 103 -16.84 -1.59 7.26
CA ARG A 103 -15.63 -0.99 7.85
C ARG A 103 -15.10 0.19 7.06
N GLU A 104 -15.68 0.49 5.88
CA GLU A 104 -15.18 1.49 4.96
C GLU A 104 -13.72 1.24 4.51
N GLU A 105 -13.29 -0.03 4.58
CA GLU A 105 -11.93 -0.46 4.25
C GLU A 105 -11.96 -1.81 3.54
N THR A 106 -11.27 -1.92 2.43
CA THR A 106 -11.03 -3.20 1.73
C THR A 106 -9.54 -3.43 1.57
N THR A 107 -9.10 -4.64 1.85
CA THR A 107 -7.71 -5.07 1.69
C THR A 107 -7.63 -6.18 0.65
N ALA A 108 -6.83 -5.97 -0.40
CA ALA A 108 -6.59 -6.92 -1.47
C ALA A 108 -5.09 -7.28 -1.54
N TYR A 109 -4.77 -8.58 -1.54
CA TYR A 109 -3.41 -9.08 -1.63
C TYR A 109 -3.10 -9.53 -3.05
N TYR A 110 -2.00 -9.03 -3.60
CA TYR A 110 -1.53 -9.36 -4.93
C TYR A 110 -0.19 -10.08 -4.87
N GLN A 111 -0.07 -11.12 -5.67
CA GLN A 111 1.19 -11.76 -6.02
C GLN A 111 1.53 -11.38 -7.45
N ILE A 112 2.74 -10.91 -7.67
CA ILE A 112 3.30 -10.63 -8.98
C ILE A 112 4.47 -11.57 -9.18
N ASP A 113 4.34 -12.48 -10.14
CA ASP A 113 5.39 -13.37 -10.58
C ASP A 113 5.95 -12.86 -11.89
N VAL A 114 7.27 -12.67 -11.91
CA VAL A 114 8.01 -12.29 -13.12
C VAL A 114 8.99 -13.41 -13.43
N SER A 115 8.86 -14.00 -14.62
CA SER A 115 9.63 -15.18 -14.99
C SER A 115 10.23 -15.07 -16.39
N LEU A 116 11.41 -15.67 -16.55
CA LEU A 116 12.06 -15.85 -17.83
C LEU A 116 11.93 -17.31 -18.26
N ASP A 117 11.33 -17.56 -19.42
CA ASP A 117 11.11 -18.91 -19.92
C ASP A 117 12.42 -19.68 -20.12
N THR A 118 12.39 -20.99 -19.90
CA THR A 118 13.56 -21.85 -20.03
C THR A 118 14.05 -22.01 -21.48
N SER A 119 13.18 -21.72 -22.46
CA SER A 119 13.51 -21.76 -23.89
C SER A 119 14.28 -20.54 -24.38
N VAL A 120 14.33 -19.46 -23.54
CA VAL A 120 15.05 -18.24 -23.86
C VAL A 120 16.55 -18.47 -23.73
N GLY A 121 17.31 -18.02 -24.74
CA GLY A 121 18.76 -18.20 -24.75
C GLY A 121 19.51 -17.28 -23.77
N ASN A 122 20.83 -17.46 -23.74
CA ASN A 122 21.71 -16.68 -22.85
C ASN A 122 21.94 -15.23 -23.31
N GLU A 123 21.38 -14.82 -24.44
CA GLU A 123 21.49 -13.45 -24.98
C GLU A 123 20.95 -12.38 -24.05
N TYR A 124 20.01 -12.75 -23.15
CA TYR A 124 19.43 -11.85 -22.15
C TYR A 124 20.21 -11.79 -20.84
N GLN A 125 21.31 -12.54 -20.70
CA GLN A 125 22.20 -12.38 -19.57
C GLN A 125 22.67 -10.92 -19.43
N ALA A 126 22.69 -10.43 -18.18
CA ALA A 126 22.95 -9.01 -17.86
C ALA A 126 21.95 -8.01 -18.48
N ALA A 127 20.80 -8.47 -18.98
CA ALA A 127 19.71 -7.58 -19.34
C ALA A 127 19.03 -7.01 -18.08
N LEU A 128 18.49 -5.80 -18.23
CA LEU A 128 17.80 -5.05 -17.19
C LEU A 128 16.39 -4.71 -17.67
N LEU A 129 15.42 -4.79 -16.78
CA LEU A 129 14.09 -4.19 -16.95
C LEU A 129 13.70 -3.48 -15.66
N LYS A 130 13.25 -2.23 -15.80
CA LYS A 130 12.61 -1.46 -14.76
C LYS A 130 11.18 -1.14 -15.18
N ALA A 131 10.27 -1.27 -14.24
CA ALA A 131 8.88 -0.92 -14.45
C ALA A 131 8.32 -0.23 -13.19
N ASP A 132 7.28 0.56 -13.38
CA ASP A 132 6.47 1.09 -12.31
C ASP A 132 5.14 0.31 -12.28
N PHE A 133 4.80 -0.23 -11.12
CA PHE A 133 3.52 -0.86 -10.84
C PHE A 133 2.63 0.17 -10.16
N GLU A 134 1.53 0.50 -10.80
CA GLU A 134 0.57 1.47 -10.31
C GLU A 134 -0.75 0.78 -9.96
N TRP A 135 -1.28 1.13 -8.79
CA TRP A 135 -2.67 0.87 -8.43
C TRP A 135 -3.39 2.20 -8.28
N CYS A 136 -4.54 2.34 -8.93
CA CYS A 136 -5.31 3.56 -8.86
C CYS A 136 -6.82 3.33 -8.88
N VAL A 137 -7.55 4.32 -8.35
CA VAL A 137 -9.00 4.43 -8.44
C VAL A 137 -9.31 5.73 -9.19
N LYS A 138 -10.01 5.62 -10.33
CA LYS A 138 -10.31 6.78 -11.20
C LYS A 138 -11.50 7.58 -10.72
N ASP A 139 -12.48 6.91 -10.10
CA ASP A 139 -13.62 7.56 -9.49
C ASP A 139 -13.34 7.76 -8.00
N GLU A 140 -12.81 8.94 -7.67
CA GLU A 140 -12.46 9.29 -6.29
C GLU A 140 -13.70 9.53 -5.40
N GLY A 141 -14.90 9.66 -5.99
CA GLY A 141 -16.14 9.93 -5.25
C GLY A 141 -16.52 8.84 -4.25
N GLY A 142 -16.02 7.60 -4.44
CA GLY A 142 -16.23 6.50 -3.50
C GLY A 142 -15.14 6.38 -2.42
N LEU A 143 -14.02 7.10 -2.55
CA LEU A 143 -12.94 7.06 -1.56
C LEU A 143 -13.22 7.98 -0.37
N VAL A 144 -12.84 7.52 0.82
CA VAL A 144 -12.94 8.28 2.07
C VAL A 144 -11.57 8.46 2.72
N GLU A 145 -11.48 9.37 3.67
CA GLU A 145 -10.29 9.54 4.49
C GLU A 145 -10.12 8.32 5.43
N PRO A 146 -8.88 7.85 5.66
CA PRO A 146 -8.64 6.81 6.64
C PRO A 146 -9.07 7.25 8.03
N PRO A 147 -9.59 6.34 8.88
CA PRO A 147 -9.96 6.67 10.24
C PRO A 147 -8.75 7.29 10.96
N GLN A 148 -8.93 8.50 11.48
CA GLN A 148 -7.87 9.17 12.23
C GLN A 148 -7.59 8.40 13.52
N THR A 149 -6.58 7.57 13.53
CA THR A 149 -6.08 6.88 14.73
C THR A 149 -5.23 7.79 15.63
N GLY A 150 -5.25 9.09 15.37
CA GLY A 150 -4.60 10.10 16.19
C GLY A 150 -5.46 10.43 17.41
N ASP A 151 -5.03 10.01 18.58
CA ASP A 151 -5.62 10.31 19.90
C ASP A 151 -5.44 11.79 20.28
N THR A 152 -5.97 12.70 19.43
CA THR A 152 -5.98 14.14 19.71
C THR A 152 -6.86 14.48 20.91
N THR A 153 -7.86 13.65 21.19
CA THR A 153 -8.78 13.83 22.33
C THR A 153 -8.05 13.59 23.66
N ASN A 154 -7.17 12.63 23.74
CA ASN A 154 -6.39 12.35 24.93
C ASN A 154 -5.32 13.42 25.21
N PHE A 155 -4.71 14.02 24.19
CA PHE A 155 -3.73 15.09 24.40
C PHE A 155 -4.36 16.33 25.05
N VAL A 156 -5.53 16.75 24.59
CA VAL A 156 -6.28 17.87 25.19
C VAL A 156 -6.71 17.52 26.62
N LEU A 157 -7.21 16.31 26.85
CA LEU A 157 -7.61 15.86 28.19
C LEU A 157 -6.41 15.86 29.16
N TRP A 158 -5.27 15.32 28.73
CA TRP A 158 -4.05 15.29 29.54
C TRP A 158 -3.48 16.68 29.83
N THR A 159 -3.55 17.60 28.87
CA THR A 159 -3.12 18.99 29.08
C THR A 159 -4.03 19.72 30.06
N VAL A 160 -5.35 19.54 29.98
CA VAL A 160 -6.31 20.12 30.95
C VAL A 160 -6.08 19.55 32.34
N LEU A 161 -5.86 18.25 32.49
CA LEU A 161 -5.55 17.59 33.77
C LEU A 161 -4.23 18.11 34.37
N ALA A 162 -3.18 18.29 33.58
CA ALA A 162 -1.90 18.79 34.01
C ALA A 162 -2.01 20.26 34.51
N VAL A 163 -2.71 21.11 33.77
CA VAL A 163 -2.92 22.52 34.16
C VAL A 163 -3.76 22.62 35.43
N SER A 164 -4.84 21.84 35.55
CA SER A 164 -5.69 21.86 36.74
C SER A 164 -4.96 21.37 38.00
N SER A 165 -4.11 20.33 37.88
CA SER A 165 -3.29 19.83 38.97
C SER A 165 -2.25 20.86 39.44
N LEU A 166 -1.66 21.61 38.51
CA LEU A 166 -0.68 22.68 38.82
C LEU A 166 -1.34 23.84 39.53
N LEU A 167 -2.54 24.24 39.11
CA LEU A 167 -3.32 25.32 39.79
C LEU A 167 -3.73 24.90 41.20
N LEU A 168 -4.15 23.65 41.41
CA LEU A 168 -4.45 23.10 42.73
C LEU A 168 -3.22 23.12 43.66
N MET A 169 -2.06 22.76 43.14
CA MET A 169 -0.81 22.73 43.90
C MET A 169 -0.40 24.16 44.33
N ILE A 170 -0.52 25.13 43.43
CA ILE A 170 -0.25 26.56 43.75
C ILE A 170 -1.24 27.07 44.78
N PHE A 171 -2.53 26.73 44.67
CA PHE A 171 -3.57 27.14 45.62
C PHE A 171 -3.31 26.57 47.02
N LEU A 172 -2.98 25.31 47.15
CA LEU A 172 -2.67 24.65 48.41
C LEU A 172 -1.38 25.22 49.05
N TRP A 173 -0.37 25.54 48.23
CA TRP A 173 0.87 26.14 48.70
C TRP A 173 0.65 27.58 49.24
N LYS A 174 -0.22 28.35 48.57
CA LYS A 174 -0.58 29.69 48.98
C LYS A 174 -1.36 29.67 50.31
N ARG A 175 -2.30 28.73 50.45
CA ARG A 175 -3.09 28.54 51.67
C ARG A 175 -2.23 28.13 52.86
N ARG A 176 -1.27 27.24 52.71
CA ARG A 176 -0.30 26.89 53.75
C ARG A 176 0.53 28.08 54.23
N LYS A 177 0.98 28.92 53.33
CA LYS A 177 1.74 30.14 53.66
C LYS A 177 0.91 31.18 54.42
N GLU A 178 -0.38 31.22 54.22
CA GLU A 178 -1.28 32.13 54.98
C GLU A 178 -1.54 31.58 56.39
N GLU A 179 -1.67 30.27 56.57
CA GLU A 179 -1.84 29.64 57.89
C GLU A 179 -0.57 29.80 58.77
N GLU A 180 0.64 29.73 58.18
CA GLU A 180 1.90 29.97 58.90
C GLU A 180 2.13 31.43 59.32
N LYS A 181 1.43 32.40 58.72
CA LYS A 181 1.53 33.80 59.08
C LYS A 181 0.60 34.21 60.22
N HIS A 182 -0.38 33.37 60.57
CA HIS A 182 -1.36 33.62 61.61
C HIS A 182 -1.17 32.74 62.87
N ALA A 183 -0.10 31.94 62.90
CA ALA A 183 0.36 31.20 64.07
C ALA A 183 1.58 31.88 64.71
#